data_b16aed68fb53b30fd584eb41e05f40de
#
_entry.id   b16aed68fb53b30fd584eb41e05f40de
#
_cell.length_a   1.000
_cell.length_b   1.000
_cell.length_c   1.000
_cell.angle_alpha   90.00
_cell.angle_beta   90.00
_cell.angle_gamma   90.00
#
_symmetry.space_group_name_H-M   'P 1'
#
loop_
_entity.id
_entity.type
_entity.pdbx_description
1 polymer ?
#
loop_
_entity_poly.entity_id
_entity_poly.type
_entity_poly.pdbx_seq_one_letter_code
_entity_poly.pdbx_strand_id
1 'polypeptide(L)'
;MNRLVFIKFLEDKALVQPDLLSTLKDTYEGGMYPGSFYETFCQPLFYDVMNNKPDDRPEQVQDIDLFDNIPYLNGGLFRPTISGDNFDEADFDVRNSVLFSIIDLLERYSFSAEGAPTDLDPSVLGNVFEKTINYITSDNADTNKELGAYYTPSEITRFSAEETVRPALLDRFQTVLVEECDWPEHEAERFDSIYELIEGLPGHMGTIGPLLDEVNEFRVVDPACGSGHFLTSVLEEIVNIRKALYAQNESYPDEYRLKKTTVLNNIYGVDLMGPAVEIAKLRCWLSVISELETENVDDLASDDALALPNIAFNLREGNSLIGYTGFPEMNDDDQYRLGSFSEDSVRDRYQGIIDEIEKHEKAIDSEMAEKHRRRAFEKLRDAREELIDDIHADFVEAGIDDIKPEKVAQLEPFNWVLEFAEVYADGGFDVVVGNPPWDRIKPLRDDFFTRYD
;
A
#
# COMPACT_ATOMS: atom_id res chain seq x y z
N MET A 1 9.04 -6.80 12.97
CA MET A 1 8.29 -5.90 13.84
C MET A 1 6.86 -5.73 13.37
N ASN A 2 6.59 -5.34 12.11
CA ASN A 2 5.22 -5.15 11.57
C ASN A 2 4.32 -6.37 11.79
N ARG A 3 4.83 -7.60 11.57
CA ARG A 3 4.07 -8.84 11.79
C ARG A 3 3.67 -9.03 13.25
N LEU A 4 4.55 -8.75 14.22
CA LEU A 4 4.23 -8.86 15.65
C LEU A 4 3.18 -7.82 16.07
N VAL A 5 3.28 -6.58 15.57
CA VAL A 5 2.27 -5.54 15.80
C VAL A 5 0.92 -5.97 15.22
N PHE A 6 0.92 -6.54 14.02
CA PHE A 6 -0.31 -7.01 13.38
C PHE A 6 -0.93 -8.19 14.14
N ILE A 7 -0.13 -9.15 14.61
CA ILE A 7 -0.62 -10.27 15.43
C ILE A 7 -1.22 -9.76 16.74
N LYS A 8 -0.56 -8.80 17.40
CA LYS A 8 -1.11 -8.18 18.61
C LYS A 8 -2.46 -7.52 18.34
N PHE A 9 -2.59 -6.86 17.19
CA PHE A 9 -3.88 -6.31 16.77
C PHE A 9 -4.96 -7.40 16.59
N LEU A 10 -4.61 -8.56 16.00
CA LEU A 10 -5.52 -9.68 15.83
C LEU A 10 -5.93 -10.28 17.19
N GLU A 11 -5.01 -10.36 18.17
CA GLU A 11 -5.31 -10.79 19.54
C GLU A 11 -6.35 -9.86 20.18
N ASP A 12 -6.11 -8.54 20.12
CA ASP A 12 -6.98 -7.55 20.74
C ASP A 12 -8.36 -7.45 20.08
N LYS A 13 -8.44 -7.84 18.79
CA LYS A 13 -9.70 -8.01 18.06
C LYS A 13 -10.35 -9.40 18.26
N ALA A 14 -9.74 -10.27 19.05
CA ALA A 14 -10.17 -11.65 19.24
C ALA A 14 -10.30 -12.47 17.93
N LEU A 15 -9.51 -12.11 16.90
CA LEU A 15 -9.42 -12.83 15.62
C LEU A 15 -8.43 -13.99 15.68
N VAL A 16 -7.60 -14.04 16.70
CA VAL A 16 -6.75 -15.16 17.11
C VAL A 16 -6.92 -15.35 18.61
N GLN A 17 -6.38 -16.44 19.14
CA GLN A 17 -6.44 -16.67 20.59
C GLN A 17 -5.79 -15.50 21.35
N PRO A 18 -6.38 -15.09 22.49
CA PRO A 18 -5.81 -14.02 23.29
C PRO A 18 -4.43 -14.42 23.82
N ASP A 19 -3.55 -13.43 23.96
CA ASP A 19 -2.19 -13.61 24.51
C ASP A 19 -1.33 -14.64 23.71
N LEU A 20 -1.55 -14.78 22.39
CA LEU A 20 -0.82 -15.71 21.53
C LEU A 20 0.69 -15.49 21.62
N LEU A 21 1.13 -14.24 21.46
CA LEU A 21 2.56 -13.88 21.45
C LEU A 21 3.22 -14.17 22.79
N SER A 22 2.58 -13.82 23.91
CA SER A 22 3.10 -14.11 25.24
C SER A 22 3.07 -15.62 25.56
N THR A 23 2.04 -16.34 25.13
CA THR A 23 1.93 -17.80 25.28
C THR A 23 3.06 -18.52 24.51
N LEU A 24 3.35 -18.11 23.27
CA LEU A 24 4.49 -18.64 22.50
C LEU A 24 5.82 -18.38 23.18
N LYS A 25 6.04 -17.17 23.71
CA LYS A 25 7.22 -16.81 24.47
C LYS A 25 7.38 -17.69 25.71
N ASP A 26 6.33 -17.80 26.54
CA ASP A 26 6.35 -18.59 27.78
C ASP A 26 6.58 -20.08 27.50
N THR A 27 5.99 -20.60 26.41
CA THR A 27 6.22 -21.97 25.94
C THR A 27 7.68 -22.18 25.57
N TYR A 28 8.29 -21.25 24.86
CA TYR A 28 9.71 -21.32 24.50
C TYR A 28 10.62 -21.29 25.74
N GLU A 29 10.36 -20.35 26.68
CA GLU A 29 11.17 -20.22 27.91
C GLU A 29 10.99 -21.41 28.85
N GLY A 30 9.83 -22.06 28.83
CA GLY A 30 9.54 -23.28 29.66
C GLY A 30 10.05 -24.57 29.03
N GLY A 31 10.43 -24.60 27.76
CA GLY A 31 10.85 -25.77 27.00
C GLY A 31 12.36 -25.85 26.74
N MET A 32 12.77 -26.92 26.04
CA MET A 32 14.12 -27.06 25.48
C MET A 32 14.00 -27.20 23.96
N TYR A 33 14.25 -26.12 23.26
CA TYR A 33 14.18 -26.06 21.79
C TYR A 33 15.59 -25.93 21.19
N PRO A 34 15.88 -26.62 20.06
CA PRO A 34 17.22 -26.62 19.48
C PRO A 34 17.57 -25.31 18.74
N GLY A 35 16.54 -24.52 18.32
CA GLY A 35 16.69 -23.28 17.58
C GLY A 35 16.36 -22.03 18.40
N SER A 36 16.50 -20.87 17.80
CA SER A 36 16.06 -19.60 18.38
C SER A 36 14.53 -19.54 18.48
N PHE A 37 13.99 -18.60 19.25
CA PHE A 37 12.55 -18.35 19.30
C PHE A 37 12.00 -17.97 17.92
N TYR A 38 12.81 -17.23 17.14
CA TYR A 38 12.43 -16.85 15.79
C TYR A 38 12.27 -18.08 14.89
N GLU A 39 13.25 -18.97 14.85
CA GLU A 39 13.21 -20.19 14.03
C GLU A 39 12.13 -21.16 14.52
N THR A 40 11.91 -21.26 15.84
CA THR A 40 11.01 -22.28 16.43
C THR A 40 9.55 -21.89 16.32
N PHE A 41 9.21 -20.62 16.51
CA PHE A 41 7.82 -20.16 16.59
C PHE A 41 7.46 -19.03 15.61
N CYS A 42 8.35 -18.02 15.43
CA CYS A 42 7.98 -16.87 14.59
C CYS A 42 7.95 -17.21 13.10
N GLN A 43 8.97 -17.88 12.59
CA GLN A 43 9.01 -18.29 11.18
C GLN A 43 7.86 -19.24 10.82
N PRO A 44 7.61 -20.34 11.55
CA PRO A 44 6.45 -21.20 11.29
C PRO A 44 5.12 -20.44 11.37
N LEU A 45 4.94 -19.59 12.38
CA LEU A 45 3.73 -18.79 12.51
C LEU A 45 3.52 -17.86 11.30
N PHE A 46 4.57 -17.16 10.88
CA PHE A 46 4.48 -16.19 9.79
C PHE A 46 4.33 -16.87 8.43
N TYR A 47 5.23 -17.78 8.11
CA TYR A 47 5.39 -18.29 6.75
C TYR A 47 4.57 -19.54 6.46
N ASP A 48 4.35 -20.39 7.48
CA ASP A 48 3.66 -21.66 7.29
C ASP A 48 2.19 -21.59 7.74
N VAL A 49 1.88 -20.89 8.83
CA VAL A 49 0.53 -20.87 9.40
C VAL A 49 -0.31 -19.73 8.82
N MET A 50 0.15 -18.47 8.96
CA MET A 50 -0.64 -17.31 8.50
C MET A 50 -0.62 -17.13 6.99
N ASN A 51 0.38 -17.66 6.30
CA ASN A 51 0.52 -17.58 4.85
C ASN A 51 -0.12 -18.75 4.09
N ASN A 52 -0.58 -19.80 4.76
CA ASN A 52 -1.20 -20.98 4.14
C ASN A 52 -2.58 -21.28 4.75
N LYS A 53 -3.48 -21.80 3.90
CA LYS A 53 -4.76 -22.31 4.36
C LYS A 53 -4.55 -23.48 5.32
N PRO A 54 -5.45 -23.73 6.28
CA PRO A 54 -5.28 -24.82 7.24
C PRO A 54 -4.95 -26.17 6.60
N ASP A 55 -5.61 -26.52 5.49
CA ASP A 55 -5.41 -27.80 4.80
C ASP A 55 -4.06 -27.88 4.04
N ASP A 56 -3.44 -26.74 3.73
CA ASP A 56 -2.19 -26.63 2.97
C ASP A 56 -0.97 -26.42 3.89
N ARG A 57 -1.16 -26.38 5.21
CA ARG A 57 -0.07 -26.18 6.17
C ARG A 57 0.86 -27.38 6.24
N PRO A 58 2.18 -27.18 6.33
CA PRO A 58 3.15 -28.27 6.51
C PRO A 58 2.83 -29.12 7.76
N GLU A 59 3.07 -30.44 7.70
CA GLU A 59 2.81 -31.38 8.83
C GLU A 59 3.50 -30.92 10.14
N GLN A 60 4.67 -30.26 10.03
CA GLN A 60 5.46 -29.81 11.20
C GLN A 60 4.75 -28.75 12.05
N VAL A 61 3.85 -27.97 11.47
CA VAL A 61 3.08 -26.94 12.19
C VAL A 61 1.68 -27.40 12.58
N GLN A 62 1.17 -28.47 11.97
CA GLN A 62 -0.13 -29.07 12.30
C GLN A 62 -0.14 -29.74 13.69
N ASP A 63 1.02 -30.15 14.21
CA ASP A 63 1.16 -30.76 15.53
C ASP A 63 1.31 -29.73 16.68
N ILE A 64 1.27 -28.42 16.36
CA ILE A 64 1.40 -27.35 17.37
C ILE A 64 0.02 -26.82 17.72
N ASP A 65 -0.57 -27.31 18.81
CA ASP A 65 -1.90 -26.93 19.30
C ASP A 65 -2.15 -25.41 19.35
N LEU A 66 -1.07 -24.62 19.54
CA LEU A 66 -1.13 -23.16 19.60
C LEU A 66 -1.44 -22.52 18.24
N PHE A 67 -1.36 -23.27 17.15
CA PHE A 67 -1.59 -22.77 15.79
C PHE A 67 -2.94 -23.20 15.19
N ASP A 68 -3.74 -24.01 15.92
CA ASP A 68 -4.95 -24.64 15.39
C ASP A 68 -6.01 -23.65 14.88
N ASN A 69 -6.23 -22.56 15.60
CA ASN A 69 -7.30 -21.59 15.28
C ASN A 69 -6.78 -20.28 14.69
N ILE A 70 -5.60 -20.29 14.09
CA ILE A 70 -5.06 -19.09 13.46
C ILE A 70 -5.59 -18.99 12.03
N PRO A 71 -6.22 -17.86 11.64
CA PRO A 71 -6.76 -17.69 10.29
C PRO A 71 -5.65 -17.58 9.25
N TYR A 72 -6.00 -17.94 8.01
CA TYR A 72 -5.19 -17.65 6.82
C TYR A 72 -5.30 -16.17 6.46
N LEU A 73 -4.16 -15.50 6.36
CA LEU A 73 -4.07 -14.06 6.06
C LEU A 73 -3.18 -13.83 4.83
N ASN A 74 -3.69 -14.12 3.65
CA ASN A 74 -3.00 -13.76 2.42
C ASN A 74 -2.81 -12.23 2.36
N GLY A 75 -1.86 -11.70 1.63
CA GLY A 75 -1.72 -10.24 1.45
C GLY A 75 -0.28 -9.75 1.47
N GLY A 76 0.67 -10.66 1.52
CA GLY A 76 2.10 -10.33 1.41
C GLY A 76 2.78 -10.01 2.75
N LEU A 77 2.05 -9.59 3.81
CA LEU A 77 2.64 -9.28 5.12
C LEU A 77 3.38 -10.46 5.75
N PHE A 78 2.83 -11.67 5.60
CA PHE A 78 3.36 -12.90 6.17
C PHE A 78 4.21 -13.71 5.18
N ARG A 79 4.62 -13.11 4.06
CA ARG A 79 5.56 -13.72 3.12
C ARG A 79 6.98 -13.26 3.42
N PRO A 80 7.99 -14.12 3.24
CA PRO A 80 9.37 -13.68 3.36
C PRO A 80 9.68 -12.65 2.26
N THR A 81 10.38 -11.59 2.63
CA THR A 81 10.86 -10.60 1.66
C THR A 81 12.15 -11.13 1.04
N ILE A 82 12.19 -11.20 -0.30
CA ILE A 82 13.37 -11.57 -1.05
C ILE A 82 13.93 -10.31 -1.69
N SER A 83 15.12 -9.89 -1.27
CA SER A 83 15.81 -8.73 -1.82
C SER A 83 17.09 -9.15 -2.53
N GLY A 84 17.12 -9.01 -3.86
CA GLY A 84 18.27 -9.36 -4.69
C GLY A 84 18.57 -10.87 -4.74
N ASP A 85 19.71 -11.23 -5.34
CA ASP A 85 20.07 -12.61 -5.60
C ASP A 85 20.59 -13.39 -4.36
N ASN A 86 20.79 -12.72 -3.21
CA ASN A 86 21.48 -13.30 -2.05
C ASN A 86 20.83 -13.05 -0.69
N PHE A 87 19.65 -12.45 -0.62
CA PHE A 87 18.95 -12.19 0.64
C PHE A 87 17.54 -12.77 0.63
N ASP A 88 17.30 -13.75 1.50
CA ASP A 88 15.97 -14.25 1.84
C ASP A 88 15.71 -13.95 3.30
N GLU A 89 14.63 -13.27 3.62
CA GLU A 89 14.23 -12.96 5.00
C GLU A 89 14.06 -14.23 5.85
N ALA A 90 13.71 -15.35 5.21
CA ALA A 90 13.62 -16.64 5.90
C ALA A 90 14.96 -17.16 6.42
N ASP A 91 16.10 -16.73 5.85
CA ASP A 91 17.43 -17.08 6.33
C ASP A 91 17.91 -16.19 7.50
N PHE A 92 17.10 -15.19 7.90
CA PHE A 92 17.46 -14.25 8.95
C PHE A 92 17.14 -14.82 10.33
N ASP A 93 18.04 -14.63 11.29
CA ASP A 93 17.80 -14.93 12.71
C ASP A 93 17.76 -13.65 13.55
N VAL A 94 16.82 -13.60 14.48
CA VAL A 94 16.63 -12.48 15.40
C VAL A 94 16.86 -12.94 16.83
N ARG A 95 17.74 -12.23 17.54
CA ARG A 95 18.05 -12.56 18.95
C ARG A 95 16.77 -12.58 19.79
N ASN A 96 16.58 -13.66 20.58
CA ASN A 96 15.45 -13.84 21.47
C ASN A 96 15.21 -12.62 22.38
N SER A 97 16.27 -12.02 22.93
CA SER A 97 16.14 -10.87 23.82
C SER A 97 15.49 -9.65 23.14
N VAL A 98 15.65 -9.49 21.83
CA VAL A 98 15.02 -8.40 21.06
C VAL A 98 13.53 -8.72 20.88
N LEU A 99 13.20 -9.93 20.44
CA LEU A 99 11.80 -10.35 20.25
C LEU A 99 11.02 -10.31 21.54
N PHE A 100 11.59 -10.84 22.65
CA PHE A 100 10.93 -10.80 23.95
C PHE A 100 10.69 -9.39 24.45
N SER A 101 11.66 -8.46 24.24
CA SER A 101 11.46 -7.05 24.59
C SER A 101 10.34 -6.38 23.78
N ILE A 102 10.20 -6.76 22.52
CA ILE A 102 9.11 -6.25 21.66
C ILE A 102 7.77 -6.82 22.15
N ILE A 103 7.68 -8.13 22.40
CA ILE A 103 6.46 -8.77 22.92
C ILE A 103 6.06 -8.15 24.25
N ASP A 104 7.00 -8.03 25.22
CA ASP A 104 6.73 -7.40 26.52
C ASP A 104 6.30 -5.93 26.41
N LEU A 105 6.73 -5.25 25.38
CA LEU A 105 6.27 -3.88 25.10
C LEU A 105 4.84 -3.90 24.58
N LEU A 106 4.53 -4.74 23.59
CA LEU A 106 3.20 -4.84 22.98
C LEU A 106 2.14 -5.24 23.99
N GLU A 107 2.46 -6.15 24.92
CA GLU A 107 1.56 -6.57 25.99
C GLU A 107 1.13 -5.46 26.97
N ARG A 108 1.80 -4.31 26.94
CA ARG A 108 1.42 -3.13 27.78
C ARG A 108 0.34 -2.28 27.13
N TYR A 109 0.01 -2.52 25.88
CA TYR A 109 -0.92 -1.74 25.10
C TYR A 109 -2.00 -2.63 24.50
N SER A 110 -3.15 -2.05 24.22
CA SER A 110 -4.27 -2.70 23.54
C SER A 110 -4.68 -1.86 22.35
N PHE A 111 -5.00 -2.51 21.25
CA PHE A 111 -5.60 -1.88 20.07
C PHE A 111 -7.12 -1.87 20.19
N SER A 112 -7.65 -1.29 21.25
CA SER A 112 -9.09 -1.12 21.45
C SER A 112 -9.49 0.35 21.28
N ALA A 113 -10.74 0.59 20.96
CA ALA A 113 -11.31 1.93 20.84
C ALA A 113 -12.06 2.37 22.12
N GLU A 114 -11.86 1.67 23.24
CA GLU A 114 -12.62 1.90 24.47
C GLU A 114 -12.14 3.13 25.28
N GLY A 115 -11.02 3.75 24.88
CA GLY A 115 -10.51 4.99 25.45
C GLY A 115 -9.76 4.83 26.78
N ALA A 116 -9.24 3.64 27.09
CA ALA A 116 -8.32 3.45 28.20
C ALA A 116 -6.94 4.11 27.91
N PRO A 117 -6.17 4.49 28.95
CA PRO A 117 -4.85 5.10 28.76
C PRO A 117 -3.83 4.21 28.04
N THR A 118 -4.11 2.91 27.96
CA THR A 118 -3.29 1.92 27.27
C THR A 118 -3.77 1.61 25.86
N ASP A 119 -4.90 2.21 25.45
CA ASP A 119 -5.47 1.97 24.14
C ASP A 119 -4.68 2.71 23.07
N LEU A 120 -4.28 1.99 22.03
CA LEU A 120 -3.63 2.53 20.85
C LEU A 120 -4.61 2.51 19.68
N ASP A 121 -4.93 3.68 19.19
CA ASP A 121 -5.55 3.80 17.87
C ASP A 121 -4.53 3.33 16.79
N PRO A 122 -4.91 2.49 15.83
CA PRO A 122 -4.04 2.10 14.72
C PRO A 122 -3.38 3.28 13.98
N SER A 123 -4.01 4.46 13.97
CA SER A 123 -3.44 5.69 13.41
C SER A 123 -2.20 6.17 14.18
N VAL A 124 -2.10 5.91 15.49
CA VAL A 124 -0.95 6.26 16.33
C VAL A 124 0.29 5.48 15.94
N LEU A 125 0.13 4.24 15.42
CA LEU A 125 1.26 3.44 14.94
C LEU A 125 2.06 4.16 13.87
N GLY A 126 1.41 4.83 12.92
CA GLY A 126 2.09 5.64 11.91
C GLY A 126 3.03 6.67 12.56
N ASN A 127 2.55 7.40 13.57
CA ASN A 127 3.32 8.41 14.30
C ASN A 127 4.51 7.81 15.06
N VAL A 128 4.32 6.64 15.68
CA VAL A 128 5.38 5.96 16.43
C VAL A 128 6.45 5.47 15.46
N PHE A 129 6.05 4.90 14.32
CA PHE A 129 6.98 4.41 13.32
C PHE A 129 7.75 5.54 12.64
N GLU A 130 7.10 6.63 12.25
CA GLU A 130 7.79 7.81 11.70
C GLU A 130 8.84 8.36 12.66
N LYS A 131 8.48 8.51 13.95
CA LYS A 131 9.45 8.92 14.97
C LYS A 131 10.58 7.91 15.12
N THR A 132 10.32 6.62 14.97
CA THR A 132 11.33 5.57 15.07
C THR A 132 12.24 5.57 13.85
N ILE A 133 11.70 5.71 12.64
CA ILE A 133 12.49 5.86 11.41
C ILE A 133 13.36 7.11 11.51
N ASN A 134 12.77 8.24 11.89
CA ASN A 134 13.52 9.49 12.11
C ASN A 134 14.62 9.33 13.17
N TYR A 135 14.42 8.54 14.21
CA TYR A 135 15.43 8.26 15.21
C TYR A 135 16.55 7.35 14.68
N ILE A 136 16.22 6.29 13.95
CA ILE A 136 17.20 5.35 13.38
C ILE A 136 18.07 6.03 12.30
N THR A 137 17.46 6.90 11.50
CA THR A 137 18.16 7.68 10.47
C THR A 137 18.94 8.88 11.05
N SER A 138 18.67 9.27 12.31
CA SER A 138 19.20 10.48 12.96
C SER A 138 20.58 10.37 13.60
N ASP A 139 21.30 9.25 13.45
CA ASP A 139 22.70 9.17 13.91
C ASP A 139 23.63 10.18 13.20
N ASN A 140 23.12 10.88 12.16
CA ASN A 140 23.67 12.10 11.60
C ASN A 140 22.57 13.17 11.55
N ALA A 141 22.68 14.23 12.33
CA ALA A 141 21.71 15.33 12.40
C ALA A 141 21.41 16.06 11.07
N ASP A 142 22.22 15.80 10.03
CA ASP A 142 22.01 16.32 8.69
C ASP A 142 21.08 15.40 7.84
N THR A 143 21.04 14.09 8.12
CA THR A 143 20.27 13.10 7.36
C THR A 143 18.74 13.28 7.53
N ASN A 144 18.28 13.74 8.69
CA ASN A 144 16.85 14.03 8.94
C ASN A 144 16.32 15.20 8.11
N LYS A 145 17.20 16.13 7.73
CA LYS A 145 16.83 17.21 6.80
C LYS A 145 16.84 16.73 5.35
N GLU A 146 17.64 15.71 5.04
CA GLU A 146 17.74 15.17 3.69
C GLU A 146 16.58 14.23 3.33
N LEU A 147 15.98 13.55 4.31
CA LEU A 147 14.90 12.58 4.07
C LEU A 147 13.49 13.18 4.15
N GLY A 148 13.34 14.41 4.66
CA GLY A 148 12.09 15.19 4.58
C GLY A 148 10.84 14.53 5.21
N ALA A 149 11.01 13.58 6.13
CA ALA A 149 9.89 12.87 6.74
C ALA A 149 9.16 13.78 7.75
N TYR A 150 8.08 14.40 7.32
CA TYR A 150 7.22 15.27 8.13
C TYR A 150 5.86 14.63 8.36
N TYR A 151 5.48 14.51 9.63
CA TYR A 151 4.13 14.10 10.02
C TYR A 151 3.10 15.13 9.62
N THR A 152 2.05 14.70 8.91
CA THR A 152 0.89 15.53 8.61
C THR A 152 -0.26 15.16 9.55
N PRO A 153 -0.80 16.13 10.33
CA PRO A 153 -1.95 15.88 11.21
C PRO A 153 -3.16 15.31 10.47
N SER A 154 -3.91 14.42 11.12
CA SER A 154 -5.06 13.73 10.54
C SER A 154 -6.18 14.67 10.08
N GLU A 155 -6.34 15.82 10.71
CA GLU A 155 -7.31 16.84 10.30
C GLU A 155 -6.94 17.43 8.92
N ILE A 156 -5.63 17.58 8.64
CA ILE A 156 -5.16 18.10 7.35
C ILE A 156 -5.28 17.05 6.27
N THR A 157 -4.90 15.80 6.56
CA THR A 157 -4.99 14.72 5.56
C THR A 157 -6.45 14.44 5.19
N ARG A 158 -7.35 14.45 6.18
CA ARG A 158 -8.78 14.31 5.94
C ARG A 158 -9.34 15.47 5.13
N PHE A 159 -9.05 16.71 5.49
CA PHE A 159 -9.48 17.89 4.74
C PHE A 159 -8.98 17.82 3.29
N SER A 160 -7.71 17.46 3.07
CA SER A 160 -7.16 17.34 1.72
C SER A 160 -7.85 16.23 0.92
N ALA A 161 -8.14 15.09 1.54
CA ALA A 161 -8.87 14.00 0.89
C ALA A 161 -10.29 14.45 0.49
N GLU A 162 -11.01 15.11 1.39
CA GLU A 162 -12.34 15.64 1.12
C GLU A 162 -12.33 16.64 -0.05
N GLU A 163 -11.41 17.60 -0.04
CA GLU A 163 -11.32 18.67 -1.04
C GLU A 163 -10.76 18.21 -2.40
N THR A 164 -10.21 17.01 -2.49
CA THR A 164 -9.70 16.45 -3.76
C THR A 164 -10.60 15.35 -4.31
N VAL A 165 -10.99 14.38 -3.48
CA VAL A 165 -11.78 13.22 -3.91
C VAL A 165 -13.22 13.62 -4.26
N ARG A 166 -13.87 14.43 -3.41
CA ARG A 166 -15.27 14.81 -3.61
C ARG A 166 -15.51 15.55 -4.92
N PRO A 167 -14.77 16.62 -5.26
CA PRO A 167 -14.97 17.31 -6.53
C PRO A 167 -14.68 16.43 -7.75
N ALA A 168 -13.58 15.66 -7.70
CA ALA A 168 -13.18 14.80 -8.81
C ALA A 168 -14.22 13.70 -9.10
N LEU A 169 -14.76 13.05 -8.07
CA LEU A 169 -15.84 12.08 -8.25
C LEU A 169 -17.17 12.74 -8.61
N LEU A 170 -17.44 13.97 -8.15
CA LEU A 170 -18.64 14.71 -8.55
C LEU A 170 -18.64 14.95 -10.06
N ASP A 171 -17.53 15.43 -10.63
CA ASP A 171 -17.39 15.66 -12.07
C ASP A 171 -17.60 14.37 -12.87
N ARG A 172 -17.00 13.25 -12.41
CA ARG A 172 -17.19 11.93 -13.05
C ARG A 172 -18.64 11.46 -12.97
N PHE A 173 -19.28 11.59 -11.81
CA PHE A 173 -20.68 11.23 -11.61
C PHE A 173 -21.62 12.04 -12.50
N GLN A 174 -21.39 13.34 -12.60
CA GLN A 174 -22.17 14.20 -13.49
C GLN A 174 -22.05 13.76 -14.96
N THR A 175 -20.83 13.42 -15.38
CA THR A 175 -20.57 12.89 -16.73
C THR A 175 -21.31 11.59 -16.99
N VAL A 176 -21.19 10.60 -16.11
CA VAL A 176 -21.86 9.29 -16.26
C VAL A 176 -23.39 9.41 -16.21
N LEU A 177 -23.92 10.29 -15.36
CA LEU A 177 -25.35 10.54 -15.31
C LEU A 177 -25.90 11.04 -16.66
N VAL A 178 -25.12 11.87 -17.36
CA VAL A 178 -25.52 12.41 -18.68
C VAL A 178 -25.28 11.38 -19.78
N GLU A 179 -24.13 10.75 -19.83
CA GLU A 179 -23.70 9.90 -20.94
C GLU A 179 -24.30 8.48 -20.88
N GLU A 180 -24.46 7.91 -19.70
CA GLU A 180 -24.89 6.52 -19.54
C GLU A 180 -26.31 6.38 -18.95
N CYS A 181 -26.74 7.37 -18.14
CA CYS A 181 -28.02 7.29 -17.45
C CYS A 181 -29.13 8.17 -18.07
N ASP A 182 -28.89 8.78 -19.24
CA ASP A 182 -29.83 9.63 -19.96
C ASP A 182 -30.33 10.84 -19.14
N TRP A 183 -29.56 11.36 -18.18
CA TRP A 183 -29.93 12.55 -17.43
C TRP A 183 -29.72 13.81 -18.28
N PRO A 184 -30.64 14.80 -18.16
CA PRO A 184 -30.38 16.12 -18.75
C PRO A 184 -29.15 16.77 -18.08
N GLU A 185 -28.22 17.30 -18.88
CA GLU A 185 -27.00 17.96 -18.42
C GLU A 185 -27.25 18.99 -17.30
N HIS A 186 -28.27 19.87 -17.49
CA HIS A 186 -28.63 20.89 -16.50
C HIS A 186 -29.20 20.33 -15.19
N GLU A 187 -29.67 19.08 -15.15
CA GLU A 187 -30.08 18.41 -13.92
C GLU A 187 -28.89 17.75 -13.19
N ALA A 188 -27.94 17.20 -13.92
CA ALA A 188 -26.72 16.65 -13.35
C ALA A 188 -25.83 17.75 -12.78
N GLU A 189 -25.64 18.86 -13.52
CA GLU A 189 -24.77 19.98 -13.14
C GLU A 189 -25.34 20.88 -12.02
N ARG A 190 -26.58 20.69 -11.59
CA ARG A 190 -27.18 21.52 -10.52
C ARG A 190 -26.62 21.27 -9.13
N PHE A 191 -25.88 20.18 -8.94
CA PHE A 191 -25.35 19.80 -7.64
C PHE A 191 -23.92 20.30 -7.48
N ASP A 192 -23.66 21.02 -6.40
CA ASP A 192 -22.34 21.55 -6.03
C ASP A 192 -21.55 20.58 -5.12
N SER A 193 -22.19 19.50 -4.66
CA SER A 193 -21.60 18.53 -3.73
C SER A 193 -21.98 17.11 -4.12
N ILE A 194 -21.00 16.18 -3.99
CA ILE A 194 -21.23 14.76 -4.29
C ILE A 194 -22.32 14.14 -3.41
N TYR A 195 -22.41 14.53 -2.14
CA TYR A 195 -23.43 14.01 -1.22
C TYR A 195 -24.81 14.56 -1.54
N GLU A 196 -24.93 15.83 -1.96
CA GLU A 196 -26.19 16.39 -2.45
C GLU A 196 -26.66 15.70 -3.73
N LEU A 197 -25.72 15.39 -4.64
CA LEU A 197 -26.03 14.61 -5.83
C LEU A 197 -26.54 13.22 -5.46
N ILE A 198 -25.83 12.48 -4.59
CA ILE A 198 -26.22 11.13 -4.16
C ILE A 198 -27.57 11.15 -3.45
N GLU A 199 -27.84 12.10 -2.55
CA GLU A 199 -29.14 12.26 -1.89
C GLU A 199 -30.28 12.65 -2.86
N GLY A 200 -29.93 13.37 -3.93
CA GLY A 200 -30.86 13.78 -4.98
C GLY A 200 -31.12 12.73 -6.05
N LEU A 201 -30.44 11.58 -6.03
CA LEU A 201 -30.72 10.48 -6.94
C LEU A 201 -32.15 9.96 -6.66
N PRO A 202 -33.09 10.10 -7.58
CA PRO A 202 -34.37 9.48 -7.41
C PRO A 202 -34.16 7.98 -7.41
N GLY A 203 -34.69 7.20 -6.46
CA GLY A 203 -34.48 5.77 -6.23
C GLY A 203 -34.51 4.84 -7.45
N HIS A 204 -33.87 5.23 -8.52
CA HIS A 204 -33.72 4.52 -9.77
C HIS A 204 -32.56 3.51 -9.64
N MET A 205 -32.89 2.25 -9.48
CA MET A 205 -31.95 1.13 -9.43
C MET A 205 -30.91 1.12 -10.58
N GLY A 206 -31.19 1.77 -11.71
CA GLY A 206 -30.31 1.80 -12.88
C GLY A 206 -29.13 2.78 -12.78
N THR A 207 -29.18 3.76 -11.87
CA THR A 207 -28.16 4.83 -11.78
C THR A 207 -26.99 4.48 -10.84
N ILE A 208 -27.28 3.73 -9.78
CA ILE A 208 -26.27 3.44 -8.74
C ILE A 208 -25.15 2.52 -9.24
N GLY A 209 -25.48 1.56 -10.13
CA GLY A 209 -24.48 0.64 -10.71
C GLY A 209 -23.36 1.39 -11.44
N PRO A 210 -23.67 2.17 -12.48
CA PRO A 210 -22.68 2.97 -13.20
C PRO A 210 -21.84 3.88 -12.28
N LEU A 211 -22.45 4.53 -11.28
CA LEU A 211 -21.71 5.38 -10.34
C LEU A 211 -20.76 4.56 -9.42
N LEU A 212 -21.14 3.35 -9.03
CA LEU A 212 -20.24 2.45 -8.30
C LEU A 212 -19.10 1.95 -9.17
N ASP A 213 -19.34 1.73 -10.46
CA ASP A 213 -18.30 1.35 -11.42
C ASP A 213 -17.29 2.50 -11.57
N GLU A 214 -17.74 3.76 -11.66
CA GLU A 214 -16.86 4.92 -11.63
C GLU A 214 -16.01 4.99 -10.36
N VAL A 215 -16.60 4.72 -9.18
CA VAL A 215 -15.80 4.65 -7.95
C VAL A 215 -14.80 3.50 -8.00
N ASN A 216 -15.11 2.36 -8.65
CA ASN A 216 -14.16 1.25 -8.78
C ASN A 216 -12.96 1.58 -9.68
N GLU A 217 -13.15 2.44 -10.67
CA GLU A 217 -12.11 2.86 -11.61
C GLU A 217 -11.34 4.11 -11.18
N PHE A 218 -11.80 4.79 -10.13
CA PHE A 218 -11.20 6.01 -9.61
C PHE A 218 -9.89 5.73 -8.87
N ARG A 219 -8.77 6.32 -9.30
CA ARG A 219 -7.42 6.04 -8.78
C ARG A 219 -6.77 7.28 -8.19
N VAL A 220 -6.33 7.14 -6.94
CA VAL A 220 -5.67 8.22 -6.19
C VAL A 220 -4.24 7.80 -5.82
N VAL A 221 -3.27 8.66 -6.07
CA VAL A 221 -1.88 8.41 -5.74
C VAL A 221 -1.29 9.47 -4.82
N ASP A 222 -0.49 9.03 -3.85
CA ASP A 222 0.41 9.88 -3.07
C ASP A 222 1.86 9.60 -3.50
N PRO A 223 2.54 10.54 -4.20
CA PRO A 223 3.89 10.36 -4.71
C PRO A 223 5.00 10.46 -3.65
N ALA A 224 4.64 10.75 -2.39
CA ALA A 224 5.54 10.83 -1.25
C ALA A 224 4.79 10.35 0.00
N CYS A 225 4.27 9.11 -0.06
CA CYS A 225 3.22 8.64 0.85
C CYS A 225 3.69 8.45 2.30
N GLY A 226 4.99 8.39 2.55
CA GLY A 226 5.51 8.14 3.88
C GLY A 226 4.89 6.90 4.51
N SER A 227 4.38 7.04 5.72
CA SER A 227 3.65 5.98 6.44
C SER A 227 2.16 5.87 6.06
N GLY A 228 1.69 6.54 5.00
CA GLY A 228 0.35 6.36 4.42
C GLY A 228 -0.79 7.15 5.08
N HIS A 229 -0.52 8.31 5.72
CA HIS A 229 -1.58 9.10 6.36
C HIS A 229 -2.61 9.65 5.37
N PHE A 230 -2.17 10.20 4.22
CA PHE A 230 -3.08 10.64 3.18
C PHE A 230 -3.86 9.47 2.59
N LEU A 231 -3.20 8.34 2.35
CA LEU A 231 -3.82 7.14 1.79
C LEU A 231 -4.97 6.61 2.65
N THR A 232 -4.78 6.57 3.98
CA THR A 232 -5.87 6.16 4.89
C THR A 232 -7.00 7.17 4.94
N SER A 233 -6.74 8.47 4.84
CA SER A 233 -7.80 9.49 4.77
C SER A 233 -8.59 9.42 3.46
N VAL A 234 -7.92 9.17 2.33
CA VAL A 234 -8.56 8.93 1.03
C VAL A 234 -9.41 7.65 1.06
N LEU A 235 -8.88 6.57 1.65
CA LEU A 235 -9.59 5.32 1.83
C LEU A 235 -10.93 5.53 2.56
N GLU A 236 -10.90 6.23 3.71
CA GLU A 236 -12.09 6.54 4.49
C GLU A 236 -13.12 7.36 3.68
N GLU A 237 -12.67 8.37 2.93
CA GLU A 237 -13.57 9.21 2.13
C GLU A 237 -14.23 8.43 1.00
N ILE A 238 -13.49 7.62 0.25
CA ILE A 238 -14.05 6.79 -0.82
C ILE A 238 -15.04 5.74 -0.25
N VAL A 239 -14.72 5.15 0.90
CA VAL A 239 -15.63 4.21 1.59
C VAL A 239 -16.93 4.92 1.99
N ASN A 240 -16.87 6.16 2.50
CA ASN A 240 -18.05 6.95 2.85
C ASN A 240 -18.93 7.24 1.63
N ILE A 241 -18.32 7.57 0.49
CA ILE A 241 -19.06 7.78 -0.78
C ILE A 241 -19.73 6.47 -1.24
N ARG A 242 -19.01 5.33 -1.18
CA ARG A 242 -19.62 4.01 -1.49
C ARG A 242 -20.79 3.69 -0.58
N LYS A 243 -20.64 3.90 0.73
CA LYS A 243 -21.73 3.70 1.72
C LYS A 243 -22.95 4.57 1.39
N ALA A 244 -22.73 5.83 1.05
CA ALA A 244 -23.81 6.74 0.64
C ALA A 244 -24.55 6.25 -0.62
N LEU A 245 -23.81 5.77 -1.64
CA LEU A 245 -24.41 5.20 -2.86
C LEU A 245 -25.23 3.93 -2.56
N TYR A 246 -24.67 2.99 -1.77
CA TYR A 246 -25.37 1.76 -1.41
C TYR A 246 -26.64 2.04 -0.59
N ALA A 247 -26.62 3.05 0.28
CA ALA A 247 -27.77 3.45 1.08
C ALA A 247 -28.97 3.90 0.21
N GLN A 248 -28.75 4.42 -1.01
CA GLN A 248 -29.82 4.78 -1.94
C GLN A 248 -30.62 3.55 -2.44
N ASN A 249 -30.01 2.38 -2.42
CA ASN A 249 -30.64 1.10 -2.77
C ASN A 249 -31.06 0.28 -1.53
N GLU A 250 -31.08 0.88 -0.33
CA GLU A 250 -31.31 0.17 0.94
C GLU A 250 -30.37 -1.04 1.12
N SER A 251 -29.17 -0.97 0.53
CA SER A 251 -28.13 -1.99 0.61
C SER A 251 -27.04 -1.54 1.57
N TYR A 252 -26.60 -2.43 2.43
CA TYR A 252 -25.61 -2.14 3.46
C TYR A 252 -24.53 -3.23 3.43
N PRO A 253 -23.61 -3.16 2.45
CA PRO A 253 -22.54 -4.15 2.38
C PRO A 253 -21.62 -4.04 3.58
N ASP A 254 -20.95 -5.15 3.90
CA ASP A 254 -19.96 -5.26 4.94
C ASP A 254 -18.80 -4.26 4.72
N GLU A 255 -18.49 -3.48 5.75
CA GLU A 255 -17.48 -2.43 5.71
C GLU A 255 -16.07 -2.97 5.44
N TYR A 256 -15.76 -4.17 5.93
CA TYR A 256 -14.53 -4.90 5.58
C TYR A 256 -14.39 -5.05 4.05
N ARG A 257 -15.45 -5.50 3.38
CA ARG A 257 -15.44 -5.66 1.91
C ARG A 257 -15.29 -4.34 1.19
N LEU A 258 -15.95 -3.29 1.67
CA LEU A 258 -15.83 -1.95 1.08
C LEU A 258 -14.40 -1.42 1.19
N LYS A 259 -13.80 -1.51 2.39
CA LYS A 259 -12.41 -1.08 2.61
C LYS A 259 -11.43 -1.92 1.79
N LYS A 260 -11.60 -3.25 1.76
CA LYS A 260 -10.76 -4.16 0.97
C LYS A 260 -10.79 -3.81 -0.52
N THR A 261 -11.97 -3.62 -1.10
CA THR A 261 -12.13 -3.23 -2.51
C THR A 261 -11.50 -1.86 -2.77
N THR A 262 -11.71 -0.89 -1.86
CA THR A 262 -11.16 0.46 -2.01
C THR A 262 -9.63 0.46 -1.94
N VAL A 263 -9.03 -0.30 -1.04
CA VAL A 263 -7.56 -0.41 -0.96
C VAL A 263 -6.98 -1.01 -2.23
N LEU A 264 -7.63 -2.02 -2.82
CA LEU A 264 -7.16 -2.67 -4.04
C LEU A 264 -7.28 -1.77 -5.27
N ASN A 265 -8.41 -1.10 -5.43
CA ASN A 265 -8.74 -0.43 -6.69
C ASN A 265 -8.34 1.05 -6.72
N ASN A 266 -8.35 1.72 -5.56
CA ASN A 266 -8.33 3.18 -5.53
C ASN A 266 -7.06 3.78 -4.91
N ILE A 267 -6.29 3.02 -4.11
CA ILE A 267 -5.23 3.56 -3.27
C ILE A 267 -3.86 3.17 -3.80
N TYR A 268 -3.07 4.19 -4.18
CA TYR A 268 -1.71 4.02 -4.68
C TYR A 268 -0.74 4.97 -3.97
N GLY A 269 0.50 4.56 -3.84
CA GLY A 269 1.50 5.39 -3.17
C GLY A 269 2.93 5.02 -3.54
N VAL A 270 3.79 6.04 -3.53
CA VAL A 270 5.23 5.88 -3.74
C VAL A 270 5.97 6.58 -2.62
N ASP A 271 7.04 5.99 -2.13
CA ASP A 271 7.97 6.66 -1.22
C ASP A 271 9.39 6.18 -1.48
N LEU A 272 10.36 7.06 -1.25
CA LEU A 272 11.77 6.74 -1.36
C LEU A 272 12.23 5.74 -0.30
N MET A 273 11.53 5.70 0.83
CA MET A 273 11.90 4.88 1.98
C MET A 273 11.08 3.58 2.01
N GLY A 274 11.67 2.44 1.64
CA GLY A 274 11.03 1.14 1.72
C GLY A 274 10.39 0.82 3.08
N PRO A 275 11.03 1.08 4.23
CA PRO A 275 10.40 0.92 5.54
C PRO A 275 9.13 1.75 5.73
N ALA A 276 9.03 2.97 5.16
CA ALA A 276 7.83 3.78 5.22
C ALA A 276 6.70 3.17 4.39
N VAL A 277 7.02 2.67 3.19
CA VAL A 277 6.05 1.93 2.34
C VAL A 277 5.49 0.70 3.05
N GLU A 278 6.35 -0.07 3.74
CA GLU A 278 5.89 -1.25 4.51
C GLU A 278 4.95 -0.86 5.68
N ILE A 279 5.14 0.32 6.28
CA ILE A 279 4.24 0.85 7.30
C ILE A 279 2.92 1.32 6.66
N ALA A 280 2.98 1.96 5.50
CA ALA A 280 1.78 2.36 4.76
C ALA A 280 0.92 1.13 4.40
N LYS A 281 1.54 0.04 3.92
CA LYS A 281 0.85 -1.24 3.69
C LYS A 281 0.22 -1.78 4.98
N LEU A 282 0.98 -1.81 6.07
CA LEU A 282 0.47 -2.27 7.36
C LEU A 282 -0.77 -1.46 7.80
N ARG A 283 -0.75 -0.14 7.66
CA ARG A 283 -1.90 0.71 8.00
C ARG A 283 -3.12 0.44 7.14
N CYS A 284 -2.94 0.25 5.84
CA CYS A 284 -4.03 -0.16 4.95
C CYS A 284 -4.65 -1.49 5.40
N TRP A 285 -3.82 -2.50 5.72
CA TRP A 285 -4.30 -3.79 6.23
C TRP A 285 -5.02 -3.67 7.58
N LEU A 286 -4.47 -2.88 8.51
CA LEU A 286 -5.09 -2.63 9.81
C LEU A 286 -6.45 -1.93 9.65
N SER A 287 -6.55 -0.95 8.75
CA SER A 287 -7.83 -0.27 8.46
C SER A 287 -8.88 -1.23 7.89
N VAL A 288 -8.47 -2.19 7.05
CA VAL A 288 -9.39 -3.20 6.51
C VAL A 288 -9.85 -4.16 7.62
N ILE A 289 -8.91 -4.70 8.41
CA ILE A 289 -9.22 -5.70 9.45
C ILE A 289 -9.95 -5.09 10.64
N SER A 290 -9.80 -3.78 10.90
CA SER A 290 -10.51 -3.13 12.01
C SER A 290 -12.02 -3.28 11.95
N GLU A 291 -12.57 -3.50 10.78
CA GLU A 291 -14.01 -3.66 10.53
C GLU A 291 -14.51 -5.10 10.67
N LEU A 292 -13.64 -6.06 10.93
CA LEU A 292 -14.07 -7.42 11.19
C LEU A 292 -14.71 -7.55 12.58
N GLU A 293 -15.92 -8.08 12.61
CA GLU A 293 -16.62 -8.41 13.84
C GLU A 293 -16.39 -9.88 14.23
N THR A 294 -16.17 -10.13 15.51
CA THR A 294 -15.82 -11.45 16.09
C THR A 294 -16.88 -12.54 15.90
N GLU A 295 -18.13 -12.18 15.66
CA GLU A 295 -19.23 -13.15 15.49
C GLU A 295 -19.09 -14.01 14.22
N ASN A 296 -18.22 -13.62 13.30
CA ASN A 296 -18.01 -14.28 12.01
C ASN A 296 -16.68 -15.05 11.88
N VAL A 297 -15.89 -15.17 12.95
CA VAL A 297 -14.53 -15.75 12.89
C VAL A 297 -14.53 -17.21 12.47
N ASP A 298 -15.49 -18.02 12.96
CA ASP A 298 -15.60 -19.43 12.59
C ASP A 298 -16.04 -19.64 11.12
N ASP A 299 -16.85 -18.72 10.58
CA ASP A 299 -17.23 -18.70 9.17
C ASP A 299 -16.07 -18.18 8.30
N LEU A 300 -15.24 -17.30 8.84
CA LEU A 300 -14.11 -16.67 8.16
C LEU A 300 -12.89 -17.59 8.06
N ALA A 301 -12.68 -18.49 9.00
CA ALA A 301 -11.57 -19.47 8.95
C ALA A 301 -11.71 -20.47 7.79
N SER A 302 -12.94 -20.68 7.30
CA SER A 302 -13.26 -21.59 6.19
C SER A 302 -13.34 -20.90 4.81
N ASP A 303 -13.39 -19.57 4.76
CA ASP A 303 -13.62 -18.80 3.53
C ASP A 303 -12.40 -17.94 3.18
N ASP A 304 -12.15 -17.74 1.88
CA ASP A 304 -11.14 -16.79 1.36
C ASP A 304 -11.41 -15.33 1.77
N ALA A 305 -12.42 -15.11 2.62
CA ALA A 305 -12.90 -13.81 3.08
C ALA A 305 -11.88 -13.04 3.91
N LEU A 306 -11.04 -13.71 4.72
CA LEU A 306 -10.01 -13.06 5.56
C LEU A 306 -8.70 -12.75 4.82
N ALA A 307 -8.59 -13.12 3.55
CA ALA A 307 -7.39 -12.80 2.81
C ALA A 307 -7.21 -11.27 2.74
N LEU A 308 -6.08 -10.79 3.27
CA LEU A 308 -5.66 -9.40 3.14
C LEU A 308 -5.53 -9.02 1.65
N PRO A 309 -5.81 -7.78 1.27
CA PRO A 309 -5.63 -7.34 -0.10
C PRO A 309 -4.15 -7.43 -0.52
N ASN A 310 -3.93 -7.93 -1.74
CA ASN A 310 -2.59 -8.02 -2.34
C ASN A 310 -2.17 -6.65 -2.90
N ILE A 311 -1.67 -5.76 -2.05
CA ILE A 311 -1.30 -4.37 -2.39
C ILE A 311 0.18 -4.18 -2.73
N ALA A 312 0.86 -5.25 -3.14
CA ALA A 312 2.30 -5.20 -3.45
C ALA A 312 2.61 -4.26 -4.63
N PHE A 313 1.67 -4.08 -5.55
CA PHE A 313 1.81 -3.23 -6.72
C PHE A 313 1.18 -1.85 -6.54
N ASN A 314 0.35 -1.64 -5.54
CA ASN A 314 -0.26 -0.34 -5.23
C ASN A 314 0.69 0.59 -4.47
N LEU A 315 1.49 0.05 -3.54
CA LEU A 315 2.40 0.82 -2.70
C LEU A 315 3.84 0.38 -2.97
N ARG A 316 4.63 1.30 -3.53
CA ARG A 316 5.95 1.01 -4.09
C ARG A 316 7.05 1.91 -3.54
N GLU A 317 8.27 1.37 -3.52
CA GLU A 317 9.50 2.09 -3.20
C GLU A 317 10.11 2.66 -4.48
N GLY A 318 10.59 3.91 -4.40
CA GLY A 318 11.30 4.56 -5.48
C GLY A 318 11.31 6.09 -5.38
N ASN A 319 12.18 6.71 -6.14
CA ASN A 319 12.32 8.16 -6.21
C ASN A 319 11.34 8.75 -7.22
N SER A 320 10.20 9.22 -6.75
CA SER A 320 9.12 9.77 -7.58
C SER A 320 9.50 11.01 -8.41
N LEU A 321 10.65 11.63 -8.13
CA LEU A 321 11.16 12.82 -8.84
C LEU A 321 12.20 12.47 -9.91
N ILE A 322 12.73 11.26 -9.93
CA ILE A 322 13.74 10.81 -10.90
C ILE A 322 13.16 9.64 -11.67
N GLY A 323 13.11 9.78 -13.00
CA GLY A 323 12.54 8.78 -13.90
C GLY A 323 11.56 9.41 -14.89
N TYR A 324 10.99 8.57 -15.72
CA TYR A 324 10.10 9.01 -16.79
C TYR A 324 8.62 8.97 -16.34
N THR A 325 7.90 10.02 -16.74
CA THR A 325 6.44 10.11 -16.65
C THR A 325 5.73 9.72 -17.94
N GLY A 326 6.50 9.37 -19.00
CA GLY A 326 6.04 8.92 -20.30
C GLY A 326 7.06 7.98 -20.94
N PHE A 327 6.95 7.72 -22.24
CA PHE A 327 7.94 6.93 -22.97
C PHE A 327 9.11 7.79 -23.43
N PRO A 328 10.37 7.37 -23.20
CA PRO A 328 11.55 8.13 -23.63
C PRO A 328 11.68 8.26 -25.16
N GLU A 329 11.08 7.37 -25.93
CA GLU A 329 11.26 7.28 -27.41
C GLU A 329 10.35 8.22 -28.23
N MET A 330 9.55 9.09 -27.62
CA MET A 330 8.54 9.87 -28.35
C MET A 330 9.01 11.26 -28.82
N ASN A 331 10.29 11.47 -29.09
CA ASN A 331 10.81 12.79 -29.48
C ASN A 331 11.55 12.81 -30.82
N ASP A 332 10.78 13.05 -31.91
CA ASP A 332 11.34 13.63 -33.15
C ASP A 332 11.39 15.17 -33.14
N ASP A 333 10.88 15.83 -32.11
CA ASP A 333 10.87 17.30 -31.95
C ASP A 333 11.18 17.70 -30.50
N ASP A 334 12.41 17.92 -30.15
CA ASP A 334 13.05 18.60 -29.00
C ASP A 334 12.14 19.21 -27.86
N GLN A 335 10.94 18.69 -27.61
CA GLN A 335 10.05 19.14 -26.55
C GLN A 335 9.46 17.94 -25.82
N TYR A 336 9.92 17.72 -24.58
CA TYR A 336 9.23 16.86 -23.59
C TYR A 336 7.78 17.33 -23.43
N ARG A 337 6.85 16.67 -24.07
CA ARG A 337 5.43 16.85 -23.80
C ARG A 337 5.03 15.89 -22.68
N LEU A 338 4.79 16.42 -21.50
CA LEU A 338 3.99 15.74 -20.48
C LEU A 338 2.69 15.24 -21.13
N GLY A 339 2.46 13.93 -21.15
CA GLY A 339 1.20 13.34 -21.59
C GLY A 339 1.17 12.73 -22.99
N SER A 340 2.28 12.30 -23.57
CA SER A 340 2.31 11.70 -24.92
C SER A 340 2.30 10.17 -24.93
N PHE A 341 1.65 9.53 -24.01
CA PHE A 341 1.34 8.09 -24.11
C PHE A 341 -0.15 7.90 -24.42
N SER A 342 -0.48 6.88 -25.20
CA SER A 342 -1.85 6.37 -25.32
C SER A 342 -1.98 5.09 -24.50
N GLU A 343 -3.16 4.80 -24.01
CA GLU A 343 -3.47 3.55 -23.31
C GLU A 343 -3.03 2.33 -24.12
N ASP A 344 -3.32 2.33 -25.43
CA ASP A 344 -2.91 1.28 -26.34
C ASP A 344 -1.38 1.10 -26.39
N SER A 345 -0.60 2.18 -26.40
CA SER A 345 0.86 2.11 -26.44
C SER A 345 1.45 1.55 -25.13
N VAL A 346 0.82 1.84 -23.99
CA VAL A 346 1.20 1.26 -22.69
C VAL A 346 0.90 -0.23 -22.69
N ARG A 347 -0.30 -0.62 -23.12
CA ARG A 347 -0.69 -2.03 -23.23
C ARG A 347 0.25 -2.82 -24.14
N ASP A 348 0.50 -2.31 -25.32
CA ASP A 348 1.39 -2.97 -26.29
C ASP A 348 2.80 -3.21 -25.73
N ARG A 349 3.35 -2.22 -25.03
CA ARG A 349 4.71 -2.28 -24.48
C ARG A 349 4.81 -3.14 -23.22
N TYR A 350 3.86 -3.01 -22.29
CA TYR A 350 3.92 -3.62 -20.95
C TYR A 350 2.88 -4.71 -20.69
N GLN A 351 2.19 -5.21 -21.73
CA GLN A 351 1.15 -6.23 -21.59
C GLN A 351 1.59 -7.43 -20.74
N GLY A 352 2.82 -7.87 -20.91
CA GLY A 352 3.34 -9.02 -20.16
C GLY A 352 3.51 -8.73 -18.65
N ILE A 353 3.70 -7.47 -18.25
CA ILE A 353 3.77 -7.03 -16.84
C ILE A 353 2.34 -6.92 -16.31
N ILE A 354 1.47 -6.23 -17.02
CA ILE A 354 0.05 -6.03 -16.69
C ILE A 354 -0.62 -7.39 -16.44
N ASP A 355 -0.45 -8.35 -17.35
CA ASP A 355 -1.01 -9.69 -17.21
C ASP A 355 -0.58 -10.41 -15.92
N GLU A 356 0.67 -10.26 -15.51
CA GLU A 356 1.16 -10.92 -14.28
C GLU A 356 0.65 -10.20 -13.02
N ILE A 357 0.52 -8.86 -13.04
CA ILE A 357 -0.07 -8.07 -11.95
C ILE A 357 -1.54 -8.44 -11.77
N GLU A 358 -2.34 -8.44 -12.84
CA GLU A 358 -3.74 -8.82 -12.77
C GLU A 358 -3.95 -10.27 -12.28
N LYS A 359 -3.10 -11.21 -12.70
CA LYS A 359 -3.16 -12.59 -12.21
C LYS A 359 -2.81 -12.69 -10.75
N HIS A 360 -1.86 -11.86 -10.27
CA HIS A 360 -1.52 -11.79 -8.85
C HIS A 360 -2.69 -11.28 -8.02
N GLU A 361 -3.32 -10.19 -8.45
CA GLU A 361 -4.46 -9.58 -7.73
C GLU A 361 -5.68 -10.50 -7.66
N LYS A 362 -5.97 -11.21 -8.77
CA LYS A 362 -7.09 -12.15 -8.89
C LYS A 362 -6.81 -13.53 -8.29
N ALA A 363 -5.58 -13.82 -7.86
CA ALA A 363 -5.22 -15.12 -7.33
C ALA A 363 -5.76 -15.34 -5.93
N ILE A 364 -6.57 -16.38 -5.76
CA ILE A 364 -7.11 -16.84 -4.48
C ILE A 364 -6.07 -17.71 -3.74
N ASP A 365 -5.30 -18.48 -4.50
CA ASP A 365 -4.26 -19.36 -3.99
C ASP A 365 -2.95 -18.60 -3.74
N SER A 366 -2.35 -18.79 -2.55
CA SER A 366 -1.15 -18.05 -2.14
C SER A 366 0.08 -18.38 -2.97
N GLU A 367 0.26 -19.64 -3.39
CA GLU A 367 1.38 -20.07 -4.20
C GLU A 367 1.29 -19.46 -5.62
N MET A 368 0.08 -19.46 -6.20
CA MET A 368 -0.17 -18.85 -7.49
C MET A 368 -0.01 -17.32 -7.42
N ALA A 369 -0.53 -16.67 -6.39
CA ALA A 369 -0.33 -15.24 -6.18
C ALA A 369 1.17 -14.89 -6.10
N GLU A 370 1.95 -15.63 -5.32
CA GLU A 370 3.40 -15.41 -5.19
C GLU A 370 4.15 -15.67 -6.50
N LYS A 371 3.78 -16.71 -7.24
CA LYS A 371 4.37 -17.00 -8.55
C LYS A 371 4.17 -15.85 -9.54
N HIS A 372 2.97 -15.27 -9.61
CA HIS A 372 2.67 -14.15 -10.49
C HIS A 372 3.35 -12.87 -10.00
N ARG A 373 3.37 -12.61 -8.69
CA ARG A 373 4.12 -11.50 -8.09
C ARG A 373 5.59 -11.54 -8.48
N ARG A 374 6.25 -12.69 -8.30
CA ARG A 374 7.67 -12.86 -8.65
C ARG A 374 7.93 -12.59 -10.13
N ARG A 375 7.10 -13.12 -11.02
CA ARG A 375 7.22 -12.89 -12.46
C ARG A 375 7.01 -11.43 -12.86
N ALA A 376 6.07 -10.76 -12.25
CA ALA A 376 5.86 -9.32 -12.48
C ALA A 376 7.09 -8.51 -12.05
N PHE A 377 7.65 -8.79 -10.85
CA PHE A 377 8.86 -8.11 -10.37
C PHE A 377 10.10 -8.43 -11.20
N GLU A 378 10.26 -9.67 -11.70
CA GLU A 378 11.35 -10.02 -12.63
C GLU A 378 11.26 -9.19 -13.91
N LYS A 379 10.08 -9.10 -14.52
CA LYS A 379 9.87 -8.30 -15.73
C LYS A 379 10.04 -6.80 -15.49
N LEU A 380 9.56 -6.29 -14.35
CA LEU A 380 9.76 -4.90 -13.94
C LEU A 380 11.25 -4.59 -13.76
N ARG A 381 12.00 -5.48 -13.10
CA ARG A 381 13.44 -5.31 -12.92
C ARG A 381 14.16 -5.22 -14.27
N ASP A 382 13.88 -6.18 -15.17
CA ASP A 382 14.51 -6.22 -16.49
C ASP A 382 14.21 -4.92 -17.28
N ALA A 383 12.97 -4.43 -17.24
CA ALA A 383 12.58 -3.18 -17.88
C ALA A 383 13.21 -1.93 -17.22
N ARG A 384 13.40 -1.93 -15.90
CA ARG A 384 14.11 -0.85 -15.18
C ARG A 384 15.58 -0.77 -15.58
N GLU A 385 16.25 -1.92 -15.74
CA GLU A 385 17.66 -1.98 -16.17
C GLU A 385 17.83 -1.33 -17.54
N GLU A 386 16.93 -1.57 -18.50
CA GLU A 386 16.95 -0.92 -19.81
C GLU A 386 16.81 0.62 -19.69
N LEU A 387 15.93 1.09 -18.82
CA LEU A 387 15.69 2.54 -18.65
C LEU A 387 16.80 3.28 -17.88
N ILE A 388 17.66 2.59 -17.12
CA ILE A 388 18.80 3.22 -16.44
C ILE A 388 19.81 3.78 -17.43
N ASP A 389 20.06 3.09 -18.53
CA ASP A 389 20.97 3.56 -19.56
C ASP A 389 20.42 4.80 -20.28
N ASP A 390 19.11 4.86 -20.52
CA ASP A 390 18.44 6.02 -21.11
C ASP A 390 18.50 7.23 -20.16
N ILE A 391 18.16 7.05 -18.87
CA ILE A 391 18.25 8.11 -17.85
C ILE A 391 19.70 8.60 -17.71
N HIS A 392 20.68 7.69 -17.75
CA HIS A 392 22.09 8.06 -17.72
C HIS A 392 22.48 8.91 -18.93
N ALA A 393 22.02 8.53 -20.13
CA ALA A 393 22.26 9.33 -21.34
C ALA A 393 21.67 10.74 -21.22
N ASP A 394 20.46 10.89 -20.66
CA ASP A 394 19.84 12.19 -20.43
C ASP A 394 20.63 13.05 -19.43
N PHE A 395 21.19 12.45 -18.36
CA PHE A 395 22.08 13.18 -17.44
C PHE A 395 23.34 13.69 -18.13
N VAL A 396 23.95 12.89 -19.01
CA VAL A 396 25.12 13.28 -19.80
C VAL A 396 24.78 14.39 -20.79
N GLU A 397 23.64 14.30 -21.48
CA GLU A 397 23.16 15.34 -22.37
C GLU A 397 22.87 16.66 -21.64
N ALA A 398 22.37 16.57 -20.41
CA ALA A 398 22.19 17.73 -19.52
C ALA A 398 23.50 18.30 -18.96
N GLY A 399 24.68 17.76 -19.35
CA GLY A 399 25.99 18.22 -18.92
C GLY A 399 26.48 17.66 -17.60
N ILE A 400 25.93 16.57 -17.13
CA ILE A 400 26.34 15.86 -15.90
C ILE A 400 27.20 14.64 -16.30
N ASP A 401 28.38 14.91 -16.85
CA ASP A 401 29.25 13.88 -17.47
C ASP A 401 29.92 12.94 -16.44
N ASP A 402 29.98 13.34 -15.16
CA ASP A 402 30.65 12.57 -14.10
C ASP A 402 29.78 11.50 -13.45
N ILE A 403 28.46 11.43 -13.81
CA ILE A 403 27.56 10.42 -13.28
C ILE A 403 27.76 9.09 -14.03
N LYS A 404 27.76 7.98 -13.31
CA LYS A 404 27.85 6.64 -13.89
C LYS A 404 26.49 5.93 -13.81
N PRO A 405 26.18 4.96 -14.70
CA PRO A 405 24.94 4.18 -14.65
C PRO A 405 24.64 3.58 -13.27
N GLU A 406 25.68 3.06 -12.58
CA GLU A 406 25.52 2.50 -11.24
C GLU A 406 25.08 3.57 -10.22
N LYS A 407 25.50 4.82 -10.42
CA LYS A 407 25.05 5.94 -9.57
C LYS A 407 23.62 6.35 -9.89
N VAL A 408 23.22 6.30 -11.15
CA VAL A 408 21.82 6.52 -11.55
C VAL A 408 20.93 5.46 -10.91
N ALA A 409 21.33 4.19 -10.96
CA ALA A 409 20.59 3.10 -10.31
C ALA A 409 20.44 3.32 -8.78
N GLN A 410 21.49 3.85 -8.11
CA GLN A 410 21.44 4.18 -6.68
C GLN A 410 20.50 5.35 -6.33
N LEU A 411 20.03 6.12 -7.30
CA LEU A 411 19.03 7.16 -7.10
C LEU A 411 17.60 6.60 -7.08
N GLU A 412 17.46 5.30 -7.32
CA GLU A 412 16.19 4.55 -7.32
C GLU A 412 15.12 5.19 -8.21
N PRO A 413 15.42 5.43 -9.52
CA PRO A 413 14.49 6.11 -10.40
C PRO A 413 13.15 5.39 -10.47
N PHE A 414 12.06 6.15 -10.43
CA PHE A 414 10.71 5.64 -10.52
C PHE A 414 10.08 6.01 -11.86
N ASN A 415 9.97 5.04 -12.76
CA ASN A 415 9.41 5.25 -14.09
C ASN A 415 7.89 5.03 -14.05
N TRP A 416 7.13 6.09 -13.89
CA TRP A 416 5.70 6.07 -13.58
C TRP A 416 4.86 5.16 -14.49
N VAL A 417 5.05 5.28 -15.82
CA VAL A 417 4.29 4.47 -16.80
C VAL A 417 4.68 2.99 -16.76
N LEU A 418 5.93 2.66 -16.42
CA LEU A 418 6.37 1.29 -16.25
C LEU A 418 5.85 0.72 -14.93
N GLU A 419 6.05 1.48 -13.85
CA GLU A 419 5.75 1.02 -12.50
C GLU A 419 4.25 0.79 -12.26
N PHE A 420 3.42 1.61 -12.85
CA PHE A 420 1.96 1.54 -12.79
C PHE A 420 1.36 1.30 -14.20
N ALA A 421 1.94 0.34 -14.93
CA ALA A 421 1.53 0.08 -16.31
C ALA A 421 0.04 -0.29 -16.41
N GLU A 422 -0.50 -1.02 -15.44
CA GLU A 422 -1.92 -1.36 -15.35
C GLU A 422 -2.81 -0.12 -15.19
N VAL A 423 -2.35 0.85 -14.38
CA VAL A 423 -3.07 2.12 -14.15
C VAL A 423 -3.03 3.00 -15.41
N TYR A 424 -1.84 3.15 -16.01
CA TYR A 424 -1.69 3.97 -17.21
C TYR A 424 -2.31 3.35 -18.46
N ALA A 425 -2.47 2.03 -18.49
CA ALA A 425 -3.22 1.33 -19.52
C ALA A 425 -4.74 1.62 -19.47
N ASP A 426 -5.23 2.14 -18.35
CA ASP A 426 -6.63 2.50 -18.12
C ASP A 426 -6.83 4.01 -17.89
N GLY A 427 -5.94 4.86 -18.39
CA GLY A 427 -6.08 6.33 -18.35
C GLY A 427 -5.24 7.06 -17.32
N GLY A 428 -4.62 6.37 -16.35
CA GLY A 428 -3.75 6.96 -15.33
C GLY A 428 -4.45 7.23 -14.00
N PHE A 429 -3.91 8.17 -13.23
CA PHE A 429 -4.45 8.58 -11.93
C PHE A 429 -5.38 9.77 -12.05
N ASP A 430 -6.50 9.75 -11.32
CA ASP A 430 -7.49 10.82 -11.29
C ASP A 430 -7.10 11.94 -10.32
N VAL A 431 -6.49 11.59 -9.21
CA VAL A 431 -6.11 12.53 -8.15
C VAL A 431 -4.69 12.24 -7.67
N VAL A 432 -3.92 13.30 -7.52
CA VAL A 432 -2.63 13.28 -6.81
C VAL A 432 -2.81 14.03 -5.50
N VAL A 433 -2.54 13.38 -4.38
CA VAL A 433 -2.66 13.96 -3.04
C VAL A 433 -1.41 13.63 -2.23
N GLY A 434 -0.90 14.56 -1.44
CA GLY A 434 0.27 14.28 -0.60
C GLY A 434 0.87 15.54 0.00
N ASN A 435 1.88 15.34 0.85
CA ASN A 435 2.69 16.40 1.42
C ASN A 435 4.17 16.09 1.17
N PRO A 436 4.68 16.40 -0.03
CA PRO A 436 6.08 16.10 -0.38
C PRO A 436 7.05 16.90 0.50
N PRO A 437 8.30 16.43 0.65
CA PRO A 437 9.34 17.14 1.41
C PRO A 437 9.53 18.58 0.96
N TRP A 438 9.66 19.48 1.95
CA TRP A 438 9.77 20.94 1.69
C TRP A 438 11.20 21.45 1.66
N ASP A 439 12.17 20.55 1.68
CA ASP A 439 13.55 20.99 1.70
C ASP A 439 13.85 21.77 0.42
N ARG A 440 14.37 22.98 0.64
CA ARG A 440 14.95 23.73 -0.45
C ARG A 440 16.07 22.89 -1.03
N ILE A 441 15.93 22.44 -2.26
CA ILE A 441 17.08 22.10 -3.09
C ILE A 441 17.90 23.39 -3.16
N LYS A 442 18.76 23.57 -2.16
CA LYS A 442 19.88 24.50 -2.30
C LYS A 442 20.88 23.70 -3.12
N PRO A 443 21.09 24.04 -4.40
CA PRO A 443 22.36 23.68 -4.99
C PRO A 443 23.38 24.21 -4.00
N LEU A 444 24.22 23.35 -3.45
CA LEU A 444 25.38 23.80 -2.66
C LEU A 444 26.06 24.82 -3.55
N ARG A 445 25.97 26.08 -3.17
CA ARG A 445 26.30 27.24 -4.02
C ARG A 445 27.74 27.12 -4.54
N ASP A 446 28.56 26.42 -3.77
CA ASP A 446 29.95 26.16 -4.08
C ASP A 446 30.14 24.99 -5.07
N ASP A 447 29.29 23.96 -5.07
CA ASP A 447 29.42 22.83 -6.02
C ASP A 447 28.75 23.12 -7.37
N PHE A 448 27.67 23.91 -7.38
CA PHE A 448 26.97 24.27 -8.62
C PHE A 448 27.70 25.42 -9.37
N PHE A 449 28.20 26.43 -8.64
CA PHE A 449 28.83 27.59 -9.28
C PHE A 449 30.33 27.41 -9.53
N THR A 450 31.04 26.53 -8.82
CA THR A 450 32.43 26.16 -9.16
C THR A 450 32.56 25.32 -10.44
N ARG A 451 31.45 24.76 -10.95
CA ARG A 451 31.46 24.06 -12.25
C ARG A 451 31.12 24.94 -13.45
N TYR A 452 30.68 26.16 -13.23
CA TYR A 452 30.29 27.11 -14.30
C TYR A 452 31.14 28.40 -14.34
N ASP A 453 32.21 28.51 -13.52
CA ASP A 453 33.30 29.47 -13.64
C ASP A 453 34.54 28.76 -14.21
#